data_5035870b750f26c9b47d1c074a266dd3
#
_entry.id   5035870b750f26c9b47d1c074a266dd3
#
_cell.length_a   1.000
_cell.length_b   1.000
_cell.length_c   1.000
_cell.angle_alpha   90.00
_cell.angle_beta   90.00
_cell.angle_gamma   90.00
#
_symmetry.space_group_name_H-M   'P 1'
#
loop_
_entity.id
_entity.type
_entity.pdbx_description
1 polymer ?
#
loop_
_entity_poly.entity_id
_entity_poly.type
_entity_poly.pdbx_seq_one_letter_code
_entity_poly.pdbx_strand_id
1 'polypeptide(L)'
;MAQPWFQVAKVVALPPAWLWFRWRFEHLELIPARGPALVACNHASYLDPIANAYAVVKAGRRPRFLAKDDLFDIPLVGRALAGAGQIPVSRGSGDRTPLARAERALAAGEAVVVYPEGTVTTRPDGLPMAGKTGTVRLALALRVPITPMVSWGSAAVWQKSGPGSLKPGRPVWVSVGAPIDLAADHDAILDFDAVRRMTADLMEVLTALTIDLRDRYPKRWADAR
;
A
#
# COMPACT_ATOMS: atom_id res chain seq x y z
N MET A 1 -7.63 16.30 -15.41
CA MET A 1 -6.96 15.99 -16.70
C MET A 1 -6.42 14.57 -16.62
N ALA A 2 -6.70 13.72 -17.62
CA ALA A 2 -6.15 12.37 -17.67
C ALA A 2 -4.63 12.46 -17.86
N GLN A 3 -3.85 11.93 -16.92
CA GLN A 3 -2.40 11.87 -17.08
C GLN A 3 -2.09 10.67 -18.00
N PRO A 4 -1.57 10.87 -19.20
CA PRO A 4 -1.39 9.81 -20.21
C PRO A 4 -0.50 8.68 -19.70
N TRP A 5 0.49 8.97 -18.89
CA TRP A 5 1.40 7.99 -18.30
C TRP A 5 0.74 6.99 -17.34
N PHE A 6 -0.32 7.42 -16.63
CA PHE A 6 -1.10 6.49 -15.81
C PHE A 6 -1.84 5.48 -16.67
N GLN A 7 -2.41 5.91 -17.80
CA GLN A 7 -3.06 5.01 -18.76
C GLN A 7 -2.05 4.06 -19.39
N VAL A 8 -0.87 4.55 -19.75
CA VAL A 8 0.23 3.72 -20.28
C VAL A 8 0.64 2.68 -19.24
N ALA A 9 0.90 3.08 -17.98
CA ALA A 9 1.27 2.16 -16.92
C ALA A 9 0.17 1.10 -16.67
N LYS A 10 -1.11 1.51 -16.71
CA LYS A 10 -2.26 0.61 -16.58
C LYS A 10 -2.31 -0.40 -17.72
N VAL A 11 -2.10 0.04 -18.97
CA VAL A 11 -2.20 -0.83 -20.16
C VAL A 11 -0.99 -1.73 -20.31
N VAL A 12 0.20 -1.28 -19.89
CA VAL A 12 1.46 -2.03 -20.07
C VAL A 12 1.74 -2.98 -18.90
N ALA A 13 1.52 -2.55 -17.65
CA ALA A 13 1.91 -3.33 -16.48
C ALA A 13 0.82 -4.29 -15.99
N LEU A 14 -0.46 -3.91 -16.07
CA LEU A 14 -1.54 -4.75 -15.53
C LEU A 14 -1.86 -5.98 -16.39
N PRO A 15 -1.92 -5.95 -17.74
CA PRO A 15 -2.29 -7.11 -18.52
C PRO A 15 -1.34 -8.32 -18.37
N PRO A 16 0.01 -8.17 -18.42
CA PRO A 16 0.91 -9.28 -18.16
C PRO A 16 0.73 -9.86 -16.75
N ALA A 17 0.62 -8.99 -15.74
CA ALA A 17 0.40 -9.43 -14.37
C ALA A 17 -0.97 -10.14 -14.22
N TRP A 18 -2.01 -9.65 -14.91
CA TRP A 18 -3.34 -10.26 -14.90
C TRP A 18 -3.34 -11.67 -15.50
N LEU A 19 -2.64 -11.89 -16.59
CA LEU A 19 -2.53 -13.19 -17.23
C LEU A 19 -1.64 -14.17 -16.45
N TRP A 20 -0.64 -13.66 -15.73
CA TRP A 20 0.35 -14.49 -15.06
C TRP A 20 -0.09 -15.01 -13.70
N PHE A 21 -0.87 -14.20 -12.94
CA PHE A 21 -1.28 -14.52 -11.58
C PHE A 21 -2.78 -14.79 -11.49
N ARG A 22 -3.19 -15.59 -10.49
CA ARG A 22 -4.60 -15.76 -10.13
C ARG A 22 -4.98 -14.76 -9.06
N TRP A 23 -5.59 -13.67 -9.47
CA TRP A 23 -5.99 -12.58 -8.58
C TRP A 23 -7.26 -12.91 -7.82
N ARG A 24 -7.27 -12.61 -6.54
CA ARG A 24 -8.47 -12.54 -5.72
C ARG A 24 -8.50 -11.21 -4.99
N PHE A 25 -9.62 -10.52 -5.08
CA PHE A 25 -9.84 -9.24 -4.44
C PHE A 25 -11.08 -9.34 -3.58
N GLU A 26 -10.98 -8.93 -2.30
CA GLU A 26 -12.05 -8.97 -1.32
C GLU A 26 -12.30 -7.58 -0.75
N HIS A 27 -13.57 -7.22 -0.59
CA HIS A 27 -14.04 -6.01 0.08
C HIS A 27 -13.53 -4.70 -0.54
N LEU A 28 -13.37 -4.66 -1.87
CA LEU A 28 -12.91 -3.44 -2.57
C LEU A 28 -13.87 -2.27 -2.41
N GLU A 29 -15.14 -2.52 -2.12
CA GLU A 29 -16.18 -1.53 -1.82
C GLU A 29 -15.87 -0.70 -0.57
N LEU A 30 -14.99 -1.16 0.32
CA LEU A 30 -14.54 -0.42 1.50
C LEU A 30 -13.52 0.69 1.16
N ILE A 31 -12.97 0.70 -0.04
CA ILE A 31 -12.16 1.82 -0.52
C ILE A 31 -13.12 2.95 -0.95
N PRO A 32 -13.03 4.15 -0.36
CA PRO A 32 -13.94 5.25 -0.70
C PRO A 32 -13.96 5.54 -2.20
N ALA A 33 -15.12 5.43 -2.82
CA ALA A 33 -15.28 5.64 -4.27
C ALA A 33 -15.01 7.09 -4.71
N ARG A 34 -15.16 8.07 -3.79
CA ARG A 34 -14.94 9.50 -4.01
C ARG A 34 -14.32 10.14 -2.77
N GLY A 35 -13.76 11.32 -2.94
CA GLY A 35 -13.13 12.07 -1.85
C GLY A 35 -11.78 11.47 -1.45
N PRO A 36 -11.18 11.94 -0.34
CA PRO A 36 -9.90 11.43 0.13
C PRO A 36 -10.00 9.95 0.51
N ALA A 37 -8.99 9.17 0.15
CA ALA A 37 -8.86 7.78 0.56
C ALA A 37 -7.41 7.54 1.01
N LEU A 38 -7.21 7.32 2.31
CA LEU A 38 -5.92 6.95 2.88
C LEU A 38 -5.90 5.44 3.08
N VAL A 39 -5.15 4.74 2.23
CA VAL A 39 -5.04 3.28 2.26
C VAL A 39 -3.71 2.87 2.88
N ALA A 40 -3.75 2.11 3.97
CA ALA A 40 -2.58 1.57 4.64
C ALA A 40 -2.39 0.09 4.30
N CYS A 41 -1.21 -0.27 3.79
CA CYS A 41 -0.94 -1.63 3.28
C CYS A 41 0.20 -2.31 4.04
N ASN A 42 0.14 -3.65 4.17
CA ASN A 42 1.30 -4.45 4.50
C ASN A 42 2.30 -4.48 3.33
N HIS A 43 3.56 -4.75 3.62
CA HIS A 43 4.60 -4.76 2.58
C HIS A 43 5.48 -6.01 2.67
N ALA A 44 5.02 -7.12 2.08
CA ALA A 44 5.71 -8.42 2.11
C ALA A 44 6.58 -8.68 0.86
N SER A 45 6.41 -7.87 -0.21
CA SER A 45 7.03 -8.12 -1.52
C SER A 45 7.24 -6.83 -2.32
N TYR A 46 8.25 -6.83 -3.18
CA TYR A 46 8.38 -5.79 -4.21
C TYR A 46 7.27 -5.84 -5.29
N LEU A 47 6.47 -6.90 -5.32
CA LEU A 47 5.28 -7.02 -6.18
C LEU A 47 4.03 -6.34 -5.57
N ASP A 48 4.01 -6.08 -4.25
CA ASP A 48 2.83 -5.50 -3.58
C ASP A 48 2.34 -4.19 -4.20
N PRO A 49 3.20 -3.25 -4.64
CA PRO A 49 2.74 -2.03 -5.28
C PRO A 49 1.89 -2.29 -6.53
N ILE A 50 2.20 -3.35 -7.29
CA ILE A 50 1.41 -3.74 -8.46
C ILE A 50 0.08 -4.36 -8.03
N ALA A 51 0.08 -5.26 -7.04
CA ALA A 51 -1.12 -5.89 -6.52
C ALA A 51 -2.08 -4.86 -5.93
N ASN A 52 -1.56 -3.97 -5.08
CA ASN A 52 -2.33 -2.94 -4.42
C ASN A 52 -2.81 -1.85 -5.40
N ALA A 53 -1.98 -1.49 -6.40
CA ALA A 53 -2.41 -0.60 -7.48
C ALA A 53 -3.58 -1.20 -8.24
N TYR A 54 -3.52 -2.50 -8.55
CA TYR A 54 -4.60 -3.19 -9.24
C TYR A 54 -5.90 -3.19 -8.44
N ALA A 55 -5.83 -3.47 -7.12
CA ALA A 55 -6.99 -3.39 -6.22
C ALA A 55 -7.64 -2.00 -6.22
N VAL A 56 -6.83 -0.95 -6.04
CA VAL A 56 -7.31 0.45 -6.02
C VAL A 56 -7.90 0.86 -7.38
N VAL A 57 -7.30 0.43 -8.50
CA VAL A 57 -7.84 0.68 -9.84
C VAL A 57 -9.16 -0.06 -10.05
N LYS A 58 -9.30 -1.31 -9.56
CA LYS A 58 -10.58 -2.04 -9.62
C LYS A 58 -11.66 -1.40 -8.75
N ALA A 59 -11.30 -0.75 -7.66
CA ALA A 59 -12.21 0.08 -6.87
C ALA A 59 -12.58 1.43 -7.55
N GLY A 60 -12.15 1.63 -8.80
CA GLY A 60 -12.45 2.85 -9.57
C GLY A 60 -11.58 4.06 -9.19
N ARG A 61 -10.51 3.86 -8.42
CA ARG A 61 -9.64 4.93 -7.94
C ARG A 61 -8.27 4.90 -8.61
N ARG A 62 -7.58 6.01 -8.53
CA ARG A 62 -6.22 6.17 -9.01
C ARG A 62 -5.26 6.20 -7.82
N PRO A 63 -4.37 5.19 -7.66
CA PRO A 63 -3.45 5.14 -6.52
C PRO A 63 -2.31 6.14 -6.66
N ARG A 64 -1.98 6.81 -5.56
CA ARG A 64 -0.78 7.61 -5.36
C ARG A 64 0.06 6.95 -4.28
N PHE A 65 1.15 6.31 -4.65
CA PHE A 65 2.07 5.68 -3.69
C PHE A 65 3.14 6.66 -3.22
N LEU A 66 3.53 6.51 -1.97
CA LEU A 66 4.78 7.03 -1.47
C LEU A 66 5.89 6.07 -1.92
N ALA A 67 6.69 6.45 -2.92
CA ALA A 67 7.71 5.62 -3.52
C ALA A 67 9.11 6.18 -3.22
N LYS A 68 10.11 5.27 -3.07
CA LYS A 68 11.49 5.67 -2.81
C LYS A 68 12.00 6.60 -3.93
N ASP A 69 12.64 7.71 -3.56
CA ASP A 69 13.18 8.72 -4.47
C ASP A 69 14.14 8.14 -5.50
N ASP A 70 15.06 7.23 -5.12
CA ASP A 70 15.99 6.57 -6.04
C ASP A 70 15.28 5.94 -7.27
N LEU A 71 14.00 5.54 -7.14
CA LEU A 71 13.23 4.98 -8.25
C LEU A 71 12.90 6.03 -9.33
N PHE A 72 12.88 7.30 -8.94
CA PHE A 72 12.63 8.39 -9.88
C PHE A 72 13.86 8.75 -10.73
N ASP A 73 15.04 8.33 -10.29
CA ASP A 73 16.31 8.53 -11.02
C ASP A 73 16.52 7.46 -12.12
N ILE A 74 15.77 6.34 -12.05
CA ILE A 74 15.85 5.28 -13.06
C ILE A 74 15.18 5.76 -14.36
N PRO A 75 15.89 5.81 -15.50
CA PRO A 75 15.30 6.17 -16.79
C PRO A 75 14.06 5.36 -17.11
N LEU A 76 13.02 5.97 -17.70
CA LEU A 76 11.70 5.40 -17.99
C LEU A 76 10.85 5.11 -16.73
N VAL A 77 11.39 4.45 -15.70
CA VAL A 77 10.67 4.19 -14.45
C VAL A 77 10.32 5.50 -13.75
N GLY A 78 11.30 6.40 -13.58
CA GLY A 78 11.08 7.71 -12.97
C GLY A 78 10.07 8.55 -13.74
N ARG A 79 10.15 8.54 -15.10
CA ARG A 79 9.16 9.24 -15.93
C ARG A 79 7.76 8.66 -15.76
N ALA A 80 7.64 7.34 -15.69
CA ALA A 80 6.36 6.66 -15.47
C ALA A 80 5.80 6.97 -14.07
N LEU A 81 6.63 6.91 -13.02
CA LEU A 81 6.24 7.24 -11.65
C LEU A 81 5.80 8.71 -11.52
N ALA A 82 6.61 9.65 -12.02
CA ALA A 82 6.29 11.07 -12.00
C ALA A 82 5.02 11.37 -12.81
N GLY A 83 4.92 10.82 -14.03
CA GLY A 83 3.75 10.98 -14.89
C GLY A 83 2.50 10.28 -14.35
N ALA A 84 2.63 9.22 -13.56
CA ALA A 84 1.54 8.62 -12.82
C ALA A 84 1.23 9.38 -11.51
N GLY A 85 2.02 10.41 -11.17
CA GLY A 85 1.81 11.25 -10.01
C GLY A 85 2.19 10.59 -8.70
N GLN A 86 3.14 9.64 -8.70
CA GLN A 86 3.63 9.03 -7.47
C GLN A 86 4.42 10.05 -6.63
N ILE A 87 4.46 9.85 -5.32
CA ILE A 87 5.06 10.80 -4.36
C ILE A 87 6.44 10.30 -3.96
N PRO A 88 7.54 10.99 -4.34
CA PRO A 88 8.89 10.60 -3.94
C PRO A 88 9.11 10.78 -2.44
N VAL A 89 9.80 9.83 -1.81
CA VAL A 89 10.15 9.81 -0.39
C VAL A 89 11.63 9.53 -0.21
N SER A 90 12.35 10.51 0.35
CA SER A 90 13.73 10.34 0.83
C SER A 90 13.73 9.69 2.20
N ARG A 91 14.24 8.46 2.28
CA ARG A 91 14.27 7.72 3.55
C ARG A 91 15.43 8.16 4.42
N GLY A 92 15.15 8.40 5.71
CA GLY A 92 16.19 8.72 6.70
C GLY A 92 16.61 10.19 6.77
N SER A 93 16.08 11.05 5.91
CA SER A 93 16.43 12.49 5.86
C SER A 93 15.71 13.33 6.92
N GLY A 94 14.72 12.78 7.64
CA GLY A 94 13.83 13.61 8.48
C GLY A 94 12.93 14.56 7.69
N ASP A 95 12.98 14.51 6.36
CA ASP A 95 12.21 15.36 5.46
C ASP A 95 10.70 15.09 5.60
N ARG A 96 9.95 16.16 5.91
CA ARG A 96 8.48 16.14 6.00
C ARG A 96 7.79 16.41 4.66
N THR A 97 8.53 16.76 3.63
CA THR A 97 8.00 17.09 2.29
C THR A 97 7.12 15.99 1.71
N PRO A 98 7.44 14.68 1.84
CA PRO A 98 6.59 13.62 1.36
C PRO A 98 5.21 13.58 2.03
N LEU A 99 5.16 13.79 3.35
CA LEU A 99 3.88 13.86 4.08
C LEU A 99 3.06 15.06 3.62
N ALA A 100 3.67 16.24 3.46
CA ALA A 100 2.99 17.43 2.95
C ALA A 100 2.46 17.25 1.51
N ARG A 101 3.13 16.44 0.68
CA ARG A 101 2.62 16.07 -0.65
C ARG A 101 1.46 15.10 -0.56
N ALA A 102 1.52 14.13 0.36
CA ALA A 102 0.43 13.19 0.62
C ALA A 102 -0.80 13.91 1.18
N GLU A 103 -0.61 14.87 2.10
CA GLU A 103 -1.69 15.73 2.60
C GLU A 103 -2.39 16.50 1.48
N ARG A 104 -1.61 17.13 0.59
CA ARG A 104 -2.19 17.84 -0.57
C ARG A 104 -2.96 16.93 -1.50
N ALA A 105 -2.46 15.71 -1.74
CA ALA A 105 -3.15 14.74 -2.58
C ALA A 105 -4.48 14.28 -1.94
N LEU A 106 -4.48 13.98 -0.64
CA LEU A 106 -5.70 13.65 0.11
C LEU A 106 -6.69 14.81 0.14
N ALA A 107 -6.22 16.03 0.43
CA ALA A 107 -7.07 17.24 0.41
C ALA A 107 -7.69 17.51 -0.97
N ALA A 108 -7.01 17.10 -2.04
CA ALA A 108 -7.54 17.13 -3.41
C ALA A 108 -8.51 15.96 -3.72
N GLY A 109 -8.83 15.11 -2.74
CA GLY A 109 -9.74 13.97 -2.91
C GLY A 109 -9.12 12.78 -3.60
N GLU A 110 -7.79 12.65 -3.61
CA GLU A 110 -7.09 11.53 -4.25
C GLU A 110 -6.96 10.32 -3.31
N ALA A 111 -6.63 9.15 -3.89
CA ALA A 111 -6.35 7.93 -3.12
C ALA A 111 -4.83 7.79 -2.89
N VAL A 112 -4.40 7.95 -1.65
CA VAL A 112 -3.00 7.81 -1.24
C VAL A 112 -2.80 6.44 -0.60
N VAL A 113 -1.83 5.69 -1.11
CA VAL A 113 -1.47 4.36 -0.62
C VAL A 113 -0.14 4.43 0.10
N VAL A 114 -0.12 3.99 1.34
CA VAL A 114 1.04 4.07 2.22
C VAL A 114 1.40 2.68 2.73
N TYR A 115 2.68 2.40 2.82
CA TYR A 115 3.23 1.26 3.55
C TYR A 115 3.77 1.76 4.90
N PRO A 116 3.04 1.59 6.02
CA PRO A 116 3.48 2.14 7.30
C PRO A 116 4.86 1.62 7.74
N GLU A 117 5.20 0.38 7.36
CA GLU A 117 6.51 -0.22 7.61
C GLU A 117 7.67 0.58 6.96
N GLY A 118 7.39 1.28 5.86
CA GLY A 118 8.37 2.05 5.09
C GLY A 118 9.39 1.20 4.32
N THR A 119 9.31 -0.12 4.38
CA THR A 119 10.16 -1.07 3.64
C THR A 119 9.46 -2.43 3.57
N VAL A 120 9.90 -3.28 2.66
CA VAL A 120 9.48 -4.69 2.61
C VAL A 120 9.87 -5.37 3.92
N THR A 121 8.95 -6.15 4.51
CA THR A 121 9.19 -6.87 5.76
C THR A 121 10.43 -7.75 5.71
N THR A 122 11.13 -7.81 6.81
CA THR A 122 12.26 -8.74 7.02
C THR A 122 11.88 -9.91 7.92
N ARG A 123 10.62 -9.97 8.35
CA ARG A 123 10.13 -11.06 9.19
C ARG A 123 10.05 -12.35 8.38
N PRO A 124 10.56 -13.48 8.91
CA PRO A 124 10.53 -14.78 8.22
C PRO A 124 9.11 -15.27 7.95
N ASP A 125 8.15 -14.90 8.79
CA ASP A 125 6.73 -15.26 8.67
C ASP A 125 5.95 -14.40 7.66
N GLY A 126 6.61 -13.37 7.09
CA GLY A 126 6.02 -12.45 6.12
C GLY A 126 4.98 -11.49 6.70
N LEU A 127 4.80 -11.47 8.03
CA LEU A 127 3.86 -10.58 8.69
C LEU A 127 4.39 -9.14 8.78
N PRO A 128 3.51 -8.14 8.99
CA PRO A 128 3.89 -6.75 9.15
C PRO A 128 4.87 -6.53 10.31
N MET A 129 5.79 -5.60 10.11
CA MET A 129 6.70 -5.08 11.16
C MET A 129 6.07 -3.88 11.87
N ALA A 130 6.82 -3.27 12.79
CA ALA A 130 6.43 -2.02 13.41
C ALA A 130 6.25 -0.90 12.37
N GLY A 131 5.19 -0.11 12.52
CA GLY A 131 4.86 0.99 11.64
C GLY A 131 5.50 2.31 12.03
N LYS A 132 5.69 3.20 11.04
CA LYS A 132 6.02 4.61 11.22
C LYS A 132 4.75 5.43 11.41
N THR A 133 4.82 6.46 12.25
CA THR A 133 3.66 7.28 12.65
C THR A 133 3.05 8.15 11.53
N GLY A 134 3.69 8.22 10.36
CA GLY A 134 3.27 9.10 9.27
C GLY A 134 1.84 8.87 8.79
N THR A 135 1.39 7.62 8.72
CA THR A 135 0.03 7.27 8.28
C THR A 135 -1.03 7.80 9.25
N VAL A 136 -0.83 7.57 10.55
CA VAL A 136 -1.74 8.07 11.59
C VAL A 136 -1.74 9.59 11.64
N ARG A 137 -0.57 10.23 11.50
CA ARG A 137 -0.49 11.71 11.42
C ARG A 137 -1.26 12.29 10.24
N LEU A 138 -1.22 11.65 9.07
CA LEU A 138 -2.03 12.05 7.91
C LEU A 138 -3.53 11.92 8.20
N ALA A 139 -3.95 10.80 8.81
CA ALA A 139 -5.35 10.57 9.17
C ALA A 139 -5.87 11.63 10.14
N LEU A 140 -5.12 11.90 11.21
CA LEU A 140 -5.47 12.90 12.22
C LEU A 140 -5.50 14.31 11.63
N ALA A 141 -4.46 14.71 10.86
CA ALA A 141 -4.35 16.05 10.29
C ALA A 141 -5.54 16.40 9.38
N LEU A 142 -6.03 15.42 8.62
CA LEU A 142 -7.08 15.63 7.63
C LEU A 142 -8.45 15.07 8.03
N ARG A 143 -8.55 14.45 9.22
CA ARG A 143 -9.75 13.76 9.68
C ARG A 143 -10.29 12.76 8.65
N VAL A 144 -9.37 12.00 8.05
CA VAL A 144 -9.67 11.00 7.04
C VAL A 144 -9.49 9.61 7.63
N PRO A 145 -10.47 8.70 7.51
CA PRO A 145 -10.32 7.32 7.97
C PRO A 145 -9.17 6.60 7.27
N ILE A 146 -8.49 5.70 7.98
CA ILE A 146 -7.49 4.81 7.40
C ILE A 146 -8.19 3.55 6.91
N THR A 147 -8.10 3.24 5.62
CA THR A 147 -8.57 1.99 5.03
C THR A 147 -7.42 0.97 5.04
N PRO A 148 -7.43 -0.06 5.91
CA PRO A 148 -6.41 -1.09 5.89
C PRO A 148 -6.61 -2.01 4.70
N MET A 149 -5.54 -2.35 4.00
CA MET A 149 -5.54 -3.27 2.87
C MET A 149 -4.33 -4.19 2.96
N VAL A 150 -4.53 -5.50 2.79
CA VAL A 150 -3.45 -6.47 2.89
C VAL A 150 -3.35 -7.32 1.64
N SER A 151 -2.13 -7.74 1.30
CA SER A 151 -1.84 -8.66 0.21
C SER A 151 -1.09 -9.89 0.72
N TRP A 152 -1.35 -11.05 0.08
CA TRP A 152 -0.67 -12.30 0.35
C TRP A 152 -0.38 -13.07 -0.94
N GLY A 153 0.71 -13.86 -0.93
CA GLY A 153 1.15 -14.67 -2.07
C GLY A 153 2.18 -13.96 -2.98
N SER A 154 2.29 -12.65 -2.90
CA SER A 154 3.26 -11.83 -3.63
C SER A 154 4.70 -12.08 -3.17
N ALA A 155 4.93 -12.35 -1.88
CA ALA A 155 6.24 -12.61 -1.30
C ALA A 155 6.96 -13.79 -1.94
N ALA A 156 6.24 -14.83 -2.34
CA ALA A 156 6.82 -15.97 -3.04
C ALA A 156 7.36 -15.63 -4.44
N VAL A 157 7.03 -14.46 -4.99
CA VAL A 157 7.51 -13.96 -6.28
C VAL A 157 8.77 -13.12 -6.13
N TRP A 158 8.79 -12.18 -5.18
CA TRP A 158 9.92 -11.29 -4.98
C TRP A 158 9.95 -10.73 -3.56
N GLN A 159 10.87 -11.25 -2.76
CA GLN A 159 11.13 -10.82 -1.40
C GLN A 159 12.32 -9.87 -1.30
N LYS A 160 12.56 -9.32 -0.13
CA LYS A 160 13.75 -8.50 0.15
C LYS A 160 15.06 -9.33 0.05
N SER A 161 14.99 -10.62 0.34
CA SER A 161 16.10 -11.56 0.21
C SER A 161 16.46 -11.90 -1.25
N GLY A 162 15.64 -11.50 -2.21
CA GLY A 162 15.85 -11.72 -3.64
C GLY A 162 14.62 -12.22 -4.38
N PRO A 163 14.77 -12.48 -5.69
CA PRO A 163 13.69 -13.01 -6.51
C PRO A 163 13.35 -14.44 -6.07
N GLY A 164 12.06 -14.72 -6.03
CA GLY A 164 11.49 -16.04 -5.77
C GLY A 164 11.07 -16.74 -7.07
N SER A 165 9.90 -17.39 -7.04
CA SER A 165 9.41 -18.19 -8.15
C SER A 165 8.30 -17.47 -8.93
N LEU A 166 8.56 -17.21 -10.21
CA LEU A 166 7.57 -16.67 -11.18
C LEU A 166 6.67 -17.77 -11.79
N LYS A 167 6.27 -18.78 -11.01
CA LYS A 167 5.37 -19.84 -11.52
C LYS A 167 4.03 -19.24 -11.98
N PRO A 168 3.59 -19.48 -13.24
CA PRO A 168 2.29 -19.06 -13.72
C PRO A 168 1.14 -19.62 -12.89
N GLY A 169 0.05 -18.86 -12.78
CA GLY A 169 -1.13 -19.27 -12.02
C GLY A 169 -0.99 -19.20 -10.50
N ARG A 170 0.10 -18.62 -9.97
CA ARG A 170 0.24 -18.35 -8.53
C ARG A 170 -0.86 -17.41 -8.08
N PRO A 171 -1.57 -17.75 -6.99
CA PRO A 171 -2.54 -16.83 -6.42
C PRO A 171 -1.86 -15.59 -5.82
N VAL A 172 -2.41 -14.41 -6.07
CA VAL A 172 -2.11 -13.18 -5.35
C VAL A 172 -3.42 -12.61 -4.85
N TRP A 173 -3.58 -12.57 -3.54
CA TRP A 173 -4.81 -12.16 -2.90
C TRP A 173 -4.64 -10.80 -2.27
N VAL A 174 -5.68 -9.98 -2.38
CA VAL A 174 -5.77 -8.67 -1.73
C VAL A 174 -7.11 -8.57 -1.02
N SER A 175 -7.08 -8.17 0.23
CA SER A 175 -8.28 -7.96 1.05
C SER A 175 -8.25 -6.58 1.70
N VAL A 176 -9.40 -5.92 1.72
CA VAL A 176 -9.59 -4.60 2.36
C VAL A 176 -10.36 -4.81 3.65
N GLY A 177 -9.87 -4.25 4.74
CA GLY A 177 -10.52 -4.27 6.04
C GLY A 177 -11.41 -3.04 6.28
N ALA A 178 -12.19 -3.09 7.35
CA ALA A 178 -13.03 -1.98 7.76
C ALA A 178 -12.20 -0.71 8.00
N PRO A 179 -12.66 0.46 7.55
CA PRO A 179 -11.99 1.72 7.81
C PRO A 179 -11.86 2.02 9.30
N ILE A 180 -10.69 2.52 9.70
CA ILE A 180 -10.39 2.96 11.07
C ILE A 180 -10.59 4.47 11.12
N ASP A 181 -11.59 4.90 11.85
CA ASP A 181 -11.89 6.33 12.03
C ASP A 181 -11.18 6.87 13.27
N LEU A 182 -10.32 7.86 13.07
CA LEU A 182 -9.59 8.59 14.12
C LEU A 182 -10.05 10.05 14.25
N ALA A 183 -11.19 10.41 13.66
CA ALA A 183 -11.65 11.81 13.63
C ALA A 183 -11.93 12.37 15.04
N ALA A 184 -12.39 11.53 15.97
CA ALA A 184 -12.62 11.91 17.35
C ALA A 184 -11.31 12.21 18.12
N ASP A 185 -10.19 11.64 17.66
CA ASP A 185 -8.88 11.74 18.30
C ASP A 185 -7.98 12.80 17.64
N HIS A 186 -8.58 13.70 16.83
CA HIS A 186 -7.81 14.68 16.05
C HIS A 186 -6.80 15.48 16.89
N ASP A 187 -7.17 15.89 18.09
CA ASP A 187 -6.29 16.68 18.98
C ASP A 187 -5.09 15.87 19.47
N ALA A 188 -5.15 14.53 19.41
CA ALA A 188 -4.04 13.66 19.77
C ALA A 188 -2.83 13.77 18.80
N ILE A 189 -2.96 14.49 17.69
CA ILE A 189 -1.84 14.69 16.73
C ILE A 189 -0.60 15.32 17.39
N LEU A 190 -0.79 16.08 18.47
CA LEU A 190 0.28 16.72 19.24
C LEU A 190 0.84 15.80 20.34
N ASP A 191 0.11 14.75 20.71
CA ASP A 191 0.57 13.74 21.68
C ASP A 191 1.34 12.64 20.95
N PHE A 192 2.66 12.63 21.15
CA PHE A 192 3.55 11.66 20.50
C PHE A 192 3.23 10.22 20.94
N ASP A 193 2.89 9.98 22.18
CA ASP A 193 2.61 8.64 22.70
C ASP A 193 1.25 8.16 22.23
N ALA A 194 0.24 9.03 22.15
CA ALA A 194 -1.05 8.69 21.54
C ALA A 194 -0.88 8.28 20.08
N VAL A 195 -0.16 9.06 19.28
CA VAL A 195 0.11 8.73 17.87
C VAL A 195 0.87 7.41 17.73
N ARG A 196 1.79 7.10 18.66
CA ARG A 196 2.50 5.80 18.66
C ARG A 196 1.56 4.65 18.97
N ARG A 197 0.69 4.78 19.99
CA ARG A 197 -0.33 3.76 20.32
C ARG A 197 -1.24 3.50 19.12
N MET A 198 -1.84 4.54 18.56
CA MET A 198 -2.70 4.41 17.36
C MET A 198 -1.97 3.77 16.16
N THR A 199 -0.65 4.02 16.04
CA THR A 199 0.15 3.36 15.01
C THR A 199 0.32 1.88 15.31
N ALA A 200 0.52 1.49 16.56
CA ALA A 200 0.59 0.09 16.97
C ALA A 200 -0.75 -0.62 16.70
N ASP A 201 -1.86 0.01 17.05
CA ASP A 201 -3.21 -0.51 16.82
C ASP A 201 -3.48 -0.73 15.32
N LEU A 202 -3.08 0.23 14.47
CA LEU A 202 -3.14 0.07 13.01
C LEU A 202 -2.33 -1.15 12.53
N MET A 203 -1.12 -1.33 13.09
CA MET A 203 -0.26 -2.48 12.71
C MET A 203 -0.82 -3.81 13.21
N GLU A 204 -1.51 -3.83 14.35
CA GLU A 204 -2.25 -5.00 14.82
C GLU A 204 -3.39 -5.37 13.88
N VAL A 205 -4.18 -4.38 13.43
CA VAL A 205 -5.25 -4.60 12.43
C VAL A 205 -4.67 -5.16 11.13
N LEU A 206 -3.60 -4.57 10.60
CA LEU A 206 -2.93 -5.08 9.39
C LEU A 206 -2.39 -6.50 9.60
N THR A 207 -1.85 -6.81 10.78
CA THR A 207 -1.35 -8.14 11.11
C THR A 207 -2.49 -9.16 11.18
N ALA A 208 -3.59 -8.84 11.86
CA ALA A 208 -4.75 -9.71 11.96
C ALA A 208 -5.37 -10.02 10.58
N LEU A 209 -5.55 -9.00 9.75
CA LEU A 209 -6.03 -9.16 8.37
C LEU A 209 -5.06 -10.01 7.52
N THR A 210 -3.74 -9.83 7.70
CA THR A 210 -2.73 -10.62 6.97
C THR A 210 -2.76 -12.08 7.40
N ILE A 211 -2.93 -12.35 8.69
CA ILE A 211 -3.06 -13.72 9.24
C ILE A 211 -4.31 -14.39 8.67
N ASP A 212 -5.48 -13.72 8.73
CA ASP A 212 -6.72 -14.25 8.17
C ASP A 212 -6.58 -14.58 6.68
N LEU A 213 -6.00 -13.68 5.90
CA LEU A 213 -5.79 -13.89 4.47
C LEU A 213 -4.82 -15.04 4.19
N ARG A 214 -3.73 -15.14 4.98
CA ARG A 214 -2.75 -16.23 4.91
C ARG A 214 -3.38 -17.60 5.24
N ASP A 215 -4.18 -17.67 6.28
CA ASP A 215 -4.74 -18.93 6.77
C ASP A 215 -5.79 -19.51 5.80
N ARG A 216 -6.45 -18.64 5.02
CA ARG A 216 -7.36 -19.01 3.92
C ARG A 216 -6.64 -19.27 2.57
N TYR A 217 -5.36 -18.94 2.48
CA TYR A 217 -4.58 -19.08 1.24
C TYR A 217 -4.40 -20.56 0.86
N PRO A 218 -4.43 -20.94 -0.44
CA PRO A 218 -4.36 -22.34 -0.85
C PRO A 218 -3.07 -23.02 -0.40
N LYS A 219 -3.17 -24.07 0.42
CA LYS A 219 -2.05 -24.79 1.05
C LYS A 219 -0.97 -25.24 0.05
N ARG A 220 -1.37 -25.69 -1.17
CA ARG A 220 -0.44 -26.08 -2.24
C ARG A 220 0.54 -24.98 -2.70
N TRP A 221 0.25 -23.73 -2.33
CA TRP A 221 1.06 -22.56 -2.65
C TRP A 221 1.71 -21.93 -1.41
N ALA A 222 1.35 -22.41 -0.20
CA ALA A 222 1.84 -21.83 1.05
C ALA A 222 3.33 -22.11 1.29
N ASP A 223 3.81 -23.29 0.86
CA ASP A 223 5.20 -23.77 1.11
C ASP A 223 6.21 -23.28 0.06
N ALA A 224 5.78 -22.50 -0.91
CA ALA A 224 6.66 -21.94 -1.94
C ALA A 224 7.31 -20.64 -1.45
N ARG A 225 8.12 -20.74 -0.40
CA ARG A 225 9.05 -19.71 0.06
C ARG A 225 10.43 -19.91 -0.56
#